data_a49299a8d6c4f5199f8c490f4f87fa3f
#
_entry.id   a49299a8d6c4f5199f8c490f4f87fa3f
#
_cell.length_a   1.000
_cell.length_b   1.000
_cell.length_c   1.000
_cell.angle_alpha   90.00
_cell.angle_beta   90.00
_cell.angle_gamma   90.00
#
_symmetry.space_group_name_H-M   'P 1'
#
loop_
_entity.id
_entity.type
_entity.pdbx_description
1 polymer ?
#
loop_
_entity_poly.entity_id
_entity_poly.type
_entity_poly.pdbx_seq_one_letter_code
_entity_poly.pdbx_strand_id
1 'polypeptide(L)'
;MTHVDNEPLVRDNADCKELLLEAMRYHLLPEQRSTLSSYRTTYREPDGIQPYLFAIGGGSLFTIHSECEVYNPKTDLWCSIASMTTRRSRTAVAGVGNMLYAVGGYDGSNDLASAECYNPQFNQVTIF
;
A
#
# COMPACT_ATOMS: atom_id res chain seq x y z
N MET A 1 7.45 5.99 -21.49
CA MET A 1 6.85 7.16 -22.17
C MET A 1 6.64 6.94 -23.67
N THR A 2 7.43 6.14 -24.33
CA THR A 2 7.38 5.89 -25.80
C THR A 2 6.08 5.25 -26.33
N HIS A 3 5.15 4.85 -25.49
CA HIS A 3 3.86 4.29 -25.93
C HIS A 3 2.72 5.32 -25.89
N VAL A 4 2.83 6.33 -25.02
CA VAL A 4 1.77 7.34 -24.82
C VAL A 4 1.78 8.39 -25.94
N ASP A 5 2.97 8.79 -26.42
CA ASP A 5 3.15 9.76 -27.49
C ASP A 5 2.71 9.24 -28.87
N ASN A 6 2.64 7.91 -29.04
CA ASN A 6 2.18 7.26 -30.26
C ASN A 6 0.68 6.94 -30.27
N GLU A 7 -0.02 7.12 -29.14
CA GLU A 7 -1.46 6.92 -29.06
C GLU A 7 -2.21 8.01 -29.84
N PRO A 8 -3.04 7.66 -30.85
CA PRO A 8 -3.71 8.65 -31.70
C PRO A 8 -4.55 9.66 -30.92
N LEU A 9 -5.23 9.23 -29.84
CA LEU A 9 -6.04 10.11 -29.00
C LEU A 9 -5.19 11.18 -28.27
N VAL A 10 -3.95 10.88 -27.98
CA VAL A 10 -3.00 11.83 -27.38
C VAL A 10 -2.33 12.67 -28.45
N ARG A 11 -1.85 12.01 -29.51
CA ARG A 11 -1.11 12.65 -30.61
C ARG A 11 -1.94 13.70 -31.35
N ASP A 12 -3.23 13.47 -31.51
CA ASP A 12 -4.09 14.32 -32.34
C ASP A 12 -4.88 15.36 -31.51
N ASN A 13 -4.71 15.38 -30.18
CA ASN A 13 -5.31 16.35 -29.26
C ASN A 13 -4.26 17.34 -28.72
N ALA A 14 -4.52 18.64 -28.86
CA ALA A 14 -3.60 19.71 -28.45
C ALA A 14 -3.39 19.74 -26.93
N ASP A 15 -4.45 19.57 -26.13
CA ASP A 15 -4.37 19.60 -24.67
C ASP A 15 -3.59 18.39 -24.13
N CYS A 16 -3.78 17.24 -24.75
CA CYS A 16 -3.02 16.03 -24.42
C CYS A 16 -1.53 16.18 -24.75
N LYS A 17 -1.19 16.84 -25.85
CA LYS A 17 0.22 17.15 -26.19
C LYS A 17 0.85 18.09 -25.16
N GLU A 18 0.14 19.10 -24.71
CA GLU A 18 0.64 20.04 -23.71
C GLU A 18 0.91 19.32 -22.38
N LEU A 19 -0.02 18.47 -21.94
CA LEU A 19 0.15 17.62 -20.75
C LEU A 19 1.33 16.66 -20.88
N LEU A 20 1.52 16.07 -22.05
CA LEU A 20 2.65 15.19 -22.30
C LEU A 20 3.97 15.95 -22.25
N LEU A 21 4.04 17.15 -22.82
CA LEU A 21 5.23 18.02 -22.76
C LEU A 21 5.55 18.46 -21.32
N GLU A 22 4.54 18.80 -20.52
CA GLU A 22 4.70 19.12 -19.10
C GLU A 22 5.30 17.92 -18.33
N ALA A 23 4.75 16.73 -18.53
CA ALA A 23 5.24 15.50 -17.93
C ALA A 23 6.68 15.17 -18.37
N MET A 24 6.99 15.33 -19.66
CA MET A 24 8.34 15.11 -20.18
C MET A 24 9.35 16.10 -19.56
N ARG A 25 9.02 17.38 -19.47
CA ARG A 25 9.87 18.38 -18.81
C ARG A 25 10.14 18.03 -17.35
N TYR A 26 9.12 17.64 -16.61
CA TYR A 26 9.25 17.25 -15.21
C TYR A 26 10.19 16.05 -15.02
N HIS A 27 10.13 15.06 -15.91
CA HIS A 27 10.95 13.85 -15.80
C HIS A 27 12.36 14.01 -16.38
N LEU A 28 12.51 14.74 -17.47
CA LEU A 28 13.78 14.85 -18.19
C LEU A 28 14.68 16.00 -17.69
N LEU A 29 14.09 17.01 -17.03
CA LEU A 29 14.79 18.21 -16.56
C LEU A 29 14.62 18.35 -15.03
N PRO A 30 15.32 17.54 -14.23
CA PRO A 30 15.19 17.56 -12.77
C PRO A 30 15.48 18.94 -12.14
N GLU A 31 16.38 19.70 -12.74
CA GLU A 31 16.76 21.06 -12.32
C GLU A 31 15.63 22.08 -12.47
N GLN A 32 14.67 21.81 -13.33
CA GLN A 32 13.53 22.71 -13.58
C GLN A 32 12.28 22.35 -12.76
N ARG A 33 12.31 21.28 -11.97
CA ARG A 33 11.13 20.83 -11.19
C ARG A 33 10.62 21.89 -10.24
N SER A 34 11.52 22.69 -9.65
CA SER A 34 11.13 23.80 -8.76
C SER A 34 10.38 24.92 -9.46
N THR A 35 10.62 25.11 -10.74
CA THR A 35 9.94 26.13 -11.57
C THR A 35 8.67 25.63 -12.24
N LEU A 36 8.53 24.30 -12.37
CA LEU A 36 7.35 23.62 -12.92
C LEU A 36 6.29 23.31 -11.83
N SER A 37 6.25 24.13 -10.77
CA SER A 37 5.28 23.94 -9.68
C SER A 37 3.88 24.24 -10.19
N SER A 38 3.09 23.18 -10.37
CA SER A 38 1.66 23.23 -10.65
C SER A 38 0.93 22.26 -9.72
N TYR A 39 -0.40 22.35 -9.64
CA TYR A 39 -1.20 21.38 -8.88
C TYR A 39 -1.00 19.94 -9.36
N ARG A 40 -0.50 19.74 -10.60
CA ARG A 40 -0.20 18.42 -11.19
C ARG A 40 1.14 17.86 -10.74
N THR A 41 2.09 18.72 -10.35
CA THR A 41 3.45 18.33 -9.91
C THR A 41 3.59 18.35 -8.40
N THR A 42 2.58 18.79 -7.68
CA THR A 42 2.52 18.72 -6.21
C THR A 42 2.10 17.32 -5.76
N TYR A 43 2.76 16.79 -4.74
CA TYR A 43 2.33 15.55 -4.11
C TYR A 43 0.88 15.68 -3.66
N ARG A 44 0.05 14.75 -4.12
CA ARG A 44 -1.34 14.68 -3.65
C ARG A 44 -1.33 14.05 -2.27
N GLU A 45 -1.79 14.80 -1.29
CA GLU A 45 -2.13 14.20 -0.01
C GLU A 45 -3.47 13.47 -0.17
N PRO A 46 -3.60 12.24 0.36
CA PRO A 46 -4.88 11.57 0.37
C PRO A 46 -5.88 12.38 1.19
N ASP A 47 -7.07 12.61 0.66
CA ASP A 47 -8.14 13.40 1.28
C ASP A 47 -8.50 12.85 2.68
N GLY A 48 -7.83 13.35 3.71
CA GLY A 48 -8.12 13.05 5.11
C GLY A 48 -7.84 11.61 5.57
N ILE A 49 -7.52 10.70 4.66
CA ILE A 49 -7.18 9.31 4.98
C ILE A 49 -5.68 9.23 5.26
N GLN A 50 -5.35 8.98 6.52
CA GLN A 50 -3.97 8.66 6.89
C GLN A 50 -3.71 7.19 6.61
N PRO A 51 -2.77 6.87 5.71
CA PRO A 51 -2.39 5.49 5.50
C PRO A 51 -1.62 4.99 6.72
N TYR A 52 -2.12 3.96 7.36
CA TYR A 52 -1.39 3.16 8.33
C TYR A 52 -0.75 1.98 7.60
N LEU A 53 0.46 1.60 8.00
CA LEU A 53 1.10 0.39 7.52
C LEU A 53 0.92 -0.72 8.57
N PHE A 54 0.42 -1.87 8.13
CA PHE A 54 0.24 -3.03 9.00
C PHE A 54 1.28 -4.10 8.67
N ALA A 55 1.97 -4.59 9.69
CA ALA A 55 2.82 -5.78 9.63
C ALA A 55 2.06 -6.93 10.30
N ILE A 56 1.72 -7.96 9.51
CA ILE A 56 0.84 -9.05 9.93
C ILE A 56 1.59 -10.37 9.86
N GLY A 57 1.87 -10.97 11.01
CA GLY A 57 2.58 -12.23 11.09
C GLY A 57 3.94 -12.19 10.41
N GLY A 58 4.20 -13.19 9.58
CA GLY A 58 5.48 -13.34 8.90
C GLY A 58 6.36 -14.41 9.55
N GLY A 59 7.61 -14.49 9.13
CA GLY A 59 8.50 -15.48 9.70
C GLY A 59 9.96 -15.26 9.33
N SER A 60 10.83 -15.87 10.12
CA SER A 60 12.25 -16.02 9.87
C SER A 60 12.57 -17.49 9.55
N LEU A 61 13.84 -17.82 9.38
CA LEU A 61 14.29 -19.21 9.17
C LEU A 61 13.89 -20.17 10.30
N PHE A 62 13.66 -19.64 11.51
CA PHE A 62 13.45 -20.46 12.71
C PHE A 62 12.13 -20.20 13.43
N THR A 63 11.41 -19.16 13.07
CA THR A 63 10.22 -18.73 13.81
C THR A 63 9.14 -18.19 12.87
N ILE A 64 7.90 -18.63 13.08
CA ILE A 64 6.72 -18.08 12.43
C ILE A 64 5.91 -17.31 13.47
N HIS A 65 5.47 -16.13 13.10
CA HIS A 65 4.86 -15.14 13.97
C HIS A 65 3.33 -15.09 13.81
N SER A 66 2.64 -14.84 14.92
CA SER A 66 1.24 -14.44 14.94
C SER A 66 1.08 -12.97 15.32
N GLU A 67 2.15 -12.35 15.80
CA GLU A 67 2.18 -10.96 16.24
C GLU A 67 1.89 -10.03 15.07
N CYS A 68 1.18 -8.94 15.38
CA CYS A 68 0.78 -7.93 14.44
C CYS A 68 1.11 -6.54 14.98
N GLU A 69 1.53 -5.66 14.10
CA GLU A 69 1.90 -4.30 14.44
C GLU A 69 1.33 -3.31 13.43
N VAL A 70 1.08 -2.08 13.86
CA VAL A 70 0.67 -0.97 13.02
C VAL A 70 1.67 0.19 13.16
N TYR A 71 2.12 0.70 12.04
CA TYR A 71 2.95 1.90 11.96
C TYR A 71 2.08 3.12 11.69
N ASN A 72 2.26 4.14 12.50
CA ASN A 72 1.63 5.43 12.31
C ASN A 72 2.66 6.44 11.76
N PRO A 73 2.55 6.85 10.49
CA PRO A 73 3.53 7.76 9.88
C PRO A 73 3.52 9.18 10.44
N LYS A 74 2.45 9.60 11.15
CA LYS A 74 2.43 10.92 11.81
C LYS A 74 3.32 10.97 13.04
N THR A 75 3.34 9.90 13.80
CA THR A 75 4.08 9.82 15.07
C THR A 75 5.41 9.11 14.92
N ASP A 76 5.66 8.51 13.75
CA ASP A 76 6.84 7.67 13.45
C ASP A 76 6.99 6.52 14.46
N LEU A 77 5.87 5.92 14.86
CA LEU A 77 5.84 4.85 15.87
C LEU A 77 5.16 3.60 15.35
N TRP A 78 5.73 2.44 15.72
CA TRP A 78 5.09 1.14 15.65
C TRP A 78 4.36 0.86 16.96
N CYS A 79 3.15 0.32 16.85
CA CYS A 79 2.35 -0.10 17.99
C CYS A 79 1.87 -1.53 17.77
N SER A 80 1.99 -2.38 18.78
CA SER A 80 1.43 -3.73 18.73
C SER A 80 -0.10 -3.67 18.76
N ILE A 81 -0.72 -4.52 17.95
CA ILE A 81 -2.16 -4.72 17.89
C ILE A 81 -2.49 -6.18 18.23
N ALA A 82 -3.79 -6.53 18.26
CA ALA A 82 -4.21 -7.90 18.54
C ALA A 82 -3.54 -8.88 17.57
N SER A 83 -2.87 -9.88 18.12
CA SER A 83 -2.21 -10.94 17.36
C SER A 83 -3.23 -11.85 16.69
N MET A 84 -2.86 -12.46 15.57
CA MET A 84 -3.63 -13.57 15.00
C MET A 84 -3.69 -14.76 15.98
N THR A 85 -4.70 -15.56 15.85
CA THR A 85 -4.83 -16.79 16.64
C THR A 85 -3.91 -17.90 16.12
N THR A 86 -3.58 -17.85 14.84
CA THR A 86 -2.69 -18.79 14.16
C THR A 86 -1.43 -18.06 13.68
N ARG A 87 -0.28 -18.70 13.88
CA ARG A 87 0.98 -18.24 13.28
C ARG A 87 0.89 -18.38 11.77
N ARG A 88 1.23 -17.33 11.04
CA ARG A 88 1.14 -17.32 9.58
C ARG A 88 2.36 -16.65 8.96
N SER A 89 3.13 -17.41 8.20
CA SER A 89 4.10 -16.87 7.25
C SER A 89 3.53 -16.94 5.83
N ARG A 90 3.99 -16.07 4.94
CA ARG A 90 3.52 -16.02 3.54
C ARG A 90 1.99 -15.86 3.41
N THR A 91 1.33 -15.27 4.40
CA THR A 91 -0.10 -14.98 4.36
C THR A 91 -0.39 -13.85 3.39
N ALA A 92 -1.52 -13.92 2.69
CA ALA A 92 -2.03 -12.79 1.93
C ALA A 92 -2.80 -11.85 2.87
N VAL A 93 -2.58 -10.54 2.73
CA VAL A 93 -3.29 -9.53 3.55
C VAL A 93 -3.99 -8.54 2.64
N ALA A 94 -5.25 -8.25 2.94
CA ALA A 94 -6.05 -7.25 2.22
C ALA A 94 -6.95 -6.47 3.17
N GLY A 95 -7.08 -5.17 2.92
CA GLY A 95 -8.08 -4.32 3.56
C GLY A 95 -9.38 -4.31 2.76
N VAL A 96 -10.51 -4.58 3.41
CA VAL A 96 -11.84 -4.45 2.82
C VAL A 96 -12.74 -3.67 3.77
N GLY A 97 -13.23 -2.54 3.31
CA GLY A 97 -13.91 -1.58 4.19
C GLY A 97 -12.99 -1.11 5.31
N ASN A 98 -13.41 -1.29 6.55
CA ASN A 98 -12.61 -0.92 7.73
C ASN A 98 -11.99 -2.13 8.45
N MET A 99 -11.82 -3.26 7.74
CA MET A 99 -11.33 -4.52 8.28
C MET A 99 -10.08 -4.97 7.53
N LEU A 100 -9.18 -5.71 8.21
CA LEU A 100 -8.04 -6.38 7.58
C LEU A 100 -8.24 -7.88 7.60
N TYR A 101 -7.99 -8.53 6.47
CA TYR A 101 -8.10 -9.97 6.31
C TYR A 101 -6.73 -10.58 6.04
N ALA A 102 -6.37 -11.58 6.84
CA ALA A 102 -5.20 -12.41 6.62
C ALA A 102 -5.67 -13.79 6.16
N VAL A 103 -5.27 -14.22 4.97
CA VAL A 103 -5.79 -15.42 4.32
C VAL A 103 -4.66 -16.40 4.04
N GLY A 104 -4.85 -17.64 4.43
CA GLY A 104 -3.92 -18.73 4.17
C GLY A 104 -2.56 -18.55 4.85
N GLY A 105 -1.52 -18.89 4.15
CA GLY A 105 -0.14 -18.90 4.65
C GLY A 105 0.29 -20.26 5.17
N TYR A 106 1.37 -20.29 5.94
CA TYR A 106 2.01 -21.50 6.47
C TYR A 106 2.29 -21.32 7.96
N ASP A 107 1.95 -22.30 8.79
CA ASP A 107 2.06 -22.24 10.26
C ASP A 107 3.38 -22.81 10.82
N GLY A 108 4.21 -23.35 9.95
CA GLY A 108 5.43 -24.08 10.31
C GLY A 108 5.33 -25.59 10.12
N SER A 109 4.11 -26.10 9.92
CA SER A 109 3.84 -27.51 9.71
C SER A 109 2.95 -27.77 8.50
N ASN A 110 1.96 -26.88 8.28
CA ASN A 110 0.95 -27.04 7.24
C ASN A 110 0.66 -25.74 6.49
N ASP A 111 0.26 -25.86 5.23
CA ASP A 111 -0.39 -24.78 4.51
C ASP A 111 -1.81 -24.58 5.05
N LEU A 112 -2.18 -23.33 5.27
CA LEU A 112 -3.43 -22.95 5.91
C LEU A 112 -4.51 -22.64 4.88
N ALA A 113 -5.73 -23.20 5.11
CA ALA A 113 -6.93 -22.89 4.33
C ALA A 113 -7.86 -21.88 5.05
N SER A 114 -7.51 -21.48 6.28
CA SER A 114 -8.30 -20.56 7.09
C SER A 114 -7.97 -19.10 6.82
N ALA A 115 -8.88 -18.22 7.20
CA ALA A 115 -8.68 -16.79 7.21
C ALA A 115 -8.95 -16.20 8.60
N GLU A 116 -8.33 -15.07 8.89
CA GLU A 116 -8.58 -14.27 10.08
C GLU A 116 -8.87 -12.83 9.69
N CYS A 117 -9.77 -12.19 10.43
CA CYS A 117 -10.16 -10.80 10.24
C CYS A 117 -9.84 -9.98 11.48
N TYR A 118 -9.12 -8.90 11.30
CA TYR A 118 -8.85 -7.91 12.33
C TYR A 118 -9.80 -6.73 12.21
N ASN A 119 -10.44 -6.37 13.33
CA ASN A 119 -11.26 -5.18 13.47
C ASN A 119 -10.48 -4.10 14.24
N PRO A 120 -10.04 -3.01 13.59
CA PRO A 120 -9.28 -1.94 14.24
C PRO A 120 -10.08 -1.18 15.32
N GLN A 121 -11.40 -1.09 15.17
CA GLN A 121 -12.24 -0.37 16.12
C GLN A 121 -12.26 -1.02 17.51
N PHE A 122 -12.20 -2.34 17.55
CA PHE A 122 -12.25 -3.09 18.81
C PHE A 122 -10.92 -3.74 19.18
N ASN A 123 -9.90 -3.61 18.33
CA ASN A 123 -8.62 -4.31 18.43
C ASN A 123 -8.81 -5.82 18.64
N GLN A 124 -9.62 -6.45 17.80
CA GLN A 124 -9.98 -7.86 17.91
C GLN A 124 -9.76 -8.61 16.61
N VAL A 125 -9.40 -9.88 16.75
CA VAL A 125 -9.24 -10.83 15.64
C VAL A 125 -10.32 -11.91 15.73
N THR A 126 -10.89 -12.27 14.60
CA THR A 126 -11.91 -13.33 14.44
C THR A 126 -11.48 -14.30 13.34
N ILE A 127 -11.64 -15.60 13.56
CA ILE A 127 -11.36 -16.67 12.58
C ILE A 127 -12.59 -16.90 11.68
N PHE A 128 -12.31 -17.19 10.40
CA PHE A 128 -13.29 -17.63 9.40
C PHE A 128 -12.89 -18.97 8.78
#